data_5c63cc5825942be8093c9039876f3016
#
_entry.id   5c63cc5825942be8093c9039876f3016
#
_cell.length_a   1.000
_cell.length_b   1.000
_cell.length_c   1.000
_cell.angle_alpha   90.00
_cell.angle_beta   90.00
_cell.angle_gamma   90.00
#
_symmetry.space_group_name_H-M   'P 1'
#
loop_
_entity.id
_entity.type
_entity.pdbx_description
1 polymer ?
#
loop_
_entity_poly.entity_id
_entity_poly.type
_entity_poly.pdbx_seq_one_letter_code
_entity_poly.pdbx_strand_id
1 'polypeptide(L)'
;MRLYKIIRPLIFCLPAELAHRLTVRVLSTIGKFIPTAGRDDYILSVSAMGLKFSNPFGMAAGFDKNGELPEAVSRLGFGFTEIGTVTPQPQEGNPTPRIFRVTRDEGIINRLGFNNEGHQIVRARLASYKALLPHGFPVGVNIGANKDSPDRIDDYRIGAEVFSELADYLTINVSSPNTPGLRDLQTAEALTQIITQVKKAAGDVPVVLKVAPDLTHDDIAEIAKVALKVKPAALIVSNTTIDRDRMKSSPYKWEEGGLSGRPLMQKSTEVLRQFYRHTKGELTLIGVGGVSDAAGALEKIKSGASLIQLYTALVYQGPGLIAKLKRELADLLRDEGFASLEDAIGVDVSYDNLTEPKEKGAQMKVKILHNPRCTKSRQTLALLEEKGTSPEIVEYLKTPLTDKQIKALLKKLGLTAREAMRTNEKLYKELSLAEVDDEAVLIKAMSENPILIERPIVETPNDAAIGRPPENVLPLLSV
;
A
#
# COMPACT_ATOMS: atom_id res chain seq x y z
N MET A 1 -5.83 -30.32 2.95
CA MET A 1 -5.89 -29.37 4.09
C MET A 1 -5.76 -30.02 5.48
N ARG A 2 -6.47 -31.12 5.79
CA ARG A 2 -6.41 -31.75 7.13
C ARG A 2 -4.99 -32.19 7.52
N LEU A 3 -4.26 -32.85 6.64
CA LEU A 3 -2.88 -33.33 6.90
C LEU A 3 -1.93 -32.17 7.21
N TYR A 4 -2.00 -31.07 6.47
CA TYR A 4 -1.13 -29.91 6.72
C TYR A 4 -1.35 -29.29 8.10
N LYS A 5 -2.60 -29.25 8.59
CA LYS A 5 -2.89 -28.76 9.96
C LYS A 5 -2.20 -29.56 11.06
N ILE A 6 -1.98 -30.87 10.81
CA ILE A 6 -1.25 -31.77 11.74
C ILE A 6 0.25 -31.55 11.64
N ILE A 7 0.78 -31.39 10.41
CA ILE A 7 2.23 -31.27 10.17
C ILE A 7 2.75 -29.85 10.46
N ARG A 8 1.90 -28.80 10.28
CA ARG A 8 2.29 -27.41 10.47
C ARG A 8 2.94 -27.11 11.81
N PRO A 9 2.45 -27.59 12.97
CA PRO A 9 3.11 -27.35 14.26
C PRO A 9 4.56 -27.83 14.28
N LEU A 10 4.84 -29.00 13.68
CA LEU A 10 6.19 -29.54 13.59
C LEU A 10 7.10 -28.67 12.69
N ILE A 11 6.59 -28.24 11.54
CA ILE A 11 7.30 -27.29 10.66
C ILE A 11 7.58 -25.97 11.38
N PHE A 12 6.66 -25.53 12.22
CA PHE A 12 6.78 -24.25 12.94
C PHE A 12 7.77 -24.31 14.12
N CYS A 13 8.16 -25.49 14.59
CA CYS A 13 9.27 -25.67 15.52
C CYS A 13 10.63 -25.36 14.88
N LEU A 14 10.75 -25.42 13.55
CA LEU A 14 11.98 -25.09 12.84
C LEU A 14 12.11 -23.56 12.69
N PRO A 15 13.34 -23.01 12.65
CA PRO A 15 13.59 -21.65 12.23
C PRO A 15 12.90 -21.35 10.88
N ALA A 16 12.30 -20.17 10.73
CA ALA A 16 11.42 -19.87 9.60
C ALA A 16 12.12 -20.02 8.23
N GLU A 17 13.37 -19.59 8.12
CA GLU A 17 14.13 -19.72 6.87
C GLU A 17 14.51 -21.17 6.57
N LEU A 18 14.85 -21.95 7.59
CA LEU A 18 15.14 -23.38 7.42
C LEU A 18 13.90 -24.14 6.93
N ALA A 19 12.74 -23.88 7.54
CA ALA A 19 11.47 -24.47 7.11
C ALA A 19 11.13 -24.09 5.66
N HIS A 20 11.38 -22.85 5.24
CA HIS A 20 11.21 -22.40 3.87
C HIS A 20 12.15 -23.17 2.91
N ARG A 21 13.44 -23.22 3.19
CA ARG A 21 14.42 -23.93 2.36
C ARG A 21 14.11 -25.41 2.22
N LEU A 22 13.71 -26.08 3.31
CA LEU A 22 13.26 -27.47 3.27
C LEU A 22 12.01 -27.64 2.42
N THR A 23 11.04 -26.73 2.52
CA THR A 23 9.82 -26.75 1.70
C THR A 23 10.17 -26.61 0.23
N VAL A 24 11.02 -25.68 -0.15
CA VAL A 24 11.49 -25.51 -1.54
C VAL A 24 12.17 -26.81 -2.01
N ARG A 25 13.10 -27.36 -1.25
CA ARG A 25 13.81 -28.62 -1.61
C ARG A 25 12.88 -29.81 -1.76
N VAL A 26 11.90 -29.95 -0.87
CA VAL A 26 10.90 -31.02 -0.97
C VAL A 26 10.05 -30.82 -2.20
N LEU A 27 9.51 -29.62 -2.45
CA LEU A 27 8.67 -29.35 -3.60
C LEU A 27 9.43 -29.45 -4.92
N SER A 28 10.69 -29.07 -5.02
CA SER A 28 11.49 -29.22 -6.23
C SER A 28 11.77 -30.70 -6.57
N THR A 29 11.83 -31.57 -5.54
CA THR A 29 12.11 -33.00 -5.72
C THR A 29 10.84 -33.82 -5.99
N ILE A 30 9.80 -33.61 -5.19
CA ILE A 30 8.57 -34.41 -5.25
C ILE A 30 7.42 -33.71 -5.95
N GLY A 31 7.55 -32.41 -6.28
CA GLY A 31 6.48 -31.60 -6.90
C GLY A 31 5.94 -32.19 -8.18
N LYS A 32 6.81 -32.81 -8.99
CA LYS A 32 6.43 -33.53 -10.22
C LYS A 32 5.46 -34.71 -10.01
N PHE A 33 5.38 -35.25 -8.79
CA PHE A 33 4.46 -36.32 -8.42
C PHE A 33 3.14 -35.81 -7.83
N ILE A 34 3.02 -34.51 -7.61
CA ILE A 34 1.74 -33.90 -7.19
C ILE A 34 0.76 -34.11 -8.35
N PRO A 35 -0.43 -34.68 -8.11
CA PRO A 35 -1.46 -34.75 -9.15
C PRO A 35 -1.75 -33.36 -9.71
N THR A 36 -1.86 -33.27 -11.03
CA THR A 36 -2.26 -31.99 -11.66
C THR A 36 -3.62 -31.55 -11.14
N ALA A 37 -3.76 -30.29 -10.80
CA ALA A 37 -5.05 -29.71 -10.49
C ALA A 37 -6.01 -29.93 -11.67
N GLY A 38 -7.26 -30.26 -11.39
CA GLY A 38 -8.30 -30.36 -12.42
C GLY A 38 -8.47 -29.04 -13.19
N ARG A 39 -9.30 -29.05 -14.24
CA ARG A 39 -9.63 -27.84 -14.99
C ARG A 39 -10.21 -26.79 -14.05
N ASP A 40 -9.78 -25.55 -14.25
CA ASP A 40 -10.34 -24.42 -13.55
C ASP A 40 -11.75 -24.10 -14.06
N ASP A 41 -12.56 -23.54 -13.21
CA ASP A 41 -13.87 -23.05 -13.58
C ASP A 41 -13.69 -21.87 -14.55
N TYR A 42 -14.44 -21.88 -15.65
CA TYR A 42 -14.33 -20.87 -16.70
C TYR A 42 -14.58 -19.43 -16.20
N ILE A 43 -15.41 -19.27 -15.17
CA ILE A 43 -15.72 -17.97 -14.57
C ILE A 43 -14.49 -17.31 -13.97
N LEU A 44 -13.44 -18.08 -13.63
CA LEU A 44 -12.19 -17.61 -13.06
C LEU A 44 -11.15 -17.22 -14.11
N SER A 45 -11.38 -17.54 -15.38
CA SER A 45 -10.43 -17.20 -16.43
C SER A 45 -10.38 -15.69 -16.64
N VAL A 46 -9.18 -15.17 -16.90
CA VAL A 46 -8.97 -13.74 -17.10
C VAL A 46 -7.89 -13.50 -18.15
N SER A 47 -8.08 -12.47 -18.97
CA SER A 47 -7.09 -12.00 -19.93
C SER A 47 -6.47 -10.70 -19.38
N ALA A 48 -5.16 -10.68 -19.21
CA ALA A 48 -4.44 -9.54 -18.68
C ALA A 48 -3.04 -9.45 -19.30
N MET A 49 -2.53 -8.26 -19.53
CA MET A 49 -1.17 -8.02 -20.07
C MET A 49 -0.89 -8.73 -21.41
N GLY A 50 -1.91 -9.03 -22.20
CA GLY A 50 -1.79 -9.84 -23.44
C GLY A 50 -1.65 -11.35 -23.20
N LEU A 51 -1.72 -11.81 -21.96
CA LEU A 51 -1.65 -13.22 -21.54
C LEU A 51 -3.02 -13.73 -21.11
N LYS A 52 -3.20 -15.05 -21.18
CA LYS A 52 -4.40 -15.74 -20.65
C LYS A 52 -4.07 -16.51 -19.39
N PHE A 53 -4.89 -16.34 -18.36
CA PHE A 53 -4.77 -17.01 -17.08
C PHE A 53 -6.00 -17.90 -16.84
N SER A 54 -5.77 -19.16 -16.51
CA SER A 54 -6.87 -20.10 -16.23
C SER A 54 -7.63 -19.77 -14.94
N ASN A 55 -6.96 -19.10 -14.01
CA ASN A 55 -7.52 -18.55 -12.78
C ASN A 55 -6.66 -17.37 -12.29
N PRO A 56 -7.18 -16.48 -11.44
CA PRO A 56 -6.50 -15.24 -11.08
C PRO A 56 -5.36 -15.41 -10.06
N PHE A 57 -5.15 -16.60 -9.49
CA PHE A 57 -4.23 -16.79 -8.36
C PHE A 57 -2.81 -17.11 -8.83
N GLY A 58 -1.85 -16.27 -8.47
CA GLY A 58 -0.44 -16.45 -8.71
C GLY A 58 0.39 -16.60 -7.43
N MET A 59 1.51 -17.31 -7.54
CA MET A 59 2.54 -17.31 -6.51
C MET A 59 3.33 -16.01 -6.58
N ALA A 60 3.38 -15.26 -5.47
CA ALA A 60 4.15 -14.01 -5.42
C ALA A 60 5.66 -14.27 -5.38
N ALA A 61 6.42 -13.35 -5.97
CA ALA A 61 7.87 -13.33 -5.85
C ALA A 61 8.34 -13.39 -4.38
N GLY A 62 9.49 -14.01 -4.17
CA GLY A 62 10.10 -14.22 -2.85
C GLY A 62 9.88 -15.63 -2.28
N PHE A 63 8.87 -16.37 -2.74
CA PHE A 63 8.71 -17.78 -2.39
C PHE A 63 9.73 -18.66 -3.15
N ASP A 64 9.71 -18.56 -4.45
CA ASP A 64 10.68 -19.21 -5.34
C ASP A 64 11.68 -18.17 -5.88
N LYS A 65 12.78 -17.98 -5.15
CA LYS A 65 13.75 -16.95 -5.49
C LYS A 65 14.63 -17.31 -6.69
N ASN A 66 14.83 -18.59 -6.90
CA ASN A 66 15.81 -19.10 -7.85
C ASN A 66 15.18 -19.90 -9.01
N GLY A 67 13.85 -19.89 -9.14
CA GLY A 67 13.16 -20.62 -10.22
C GLY A 67 13.23 -22.14 -10.06
N GLU A 68 13.12 -22.64 -8.82
CA GLU A 68 13.18 -24.08 -8.50
C GLU A 68 11.83 -24.78 -8.57
N LEU A 69 10.72 -24.01 -8.56
CA LEU A 69 9.38 -24.54 -8.29
C LEU A 69 8.31 -24.28 -9.36
N PRO A 70 8.55 -23.75 -10.57
CA PRO A 70 7.47 -23.40 -11.49
C PRO A 70 6.53 -24.59 -11.79
N GLU A 71 7.06 -25.82 -11.99
CA GLU A 71 6.27 -27.02 -12.20
C GLU A 71 5.43 -27.38 -10.95
N ALA A 72 6.02 -27.38 -9.77
CA ALA A 72 5.30 -27.69 -8.53
C ALA A 72 4.17 -26.68 -8.27
N VAL A 73 4.41 -25.39 -8.54
CA VAL A 73 3.42 -24.32 -8.37
C VAL A 73 2.24 -24.51 -9.33
N SER A 74 2.48 -24.86 -10.59
CA SER A 74 1.42 -25.15 -11.56
C SER A 74 0.55 -26.32 -11.10
N ARG A 75 1.17 -27.39 -10.59
CA ARG A 75 0.47 -28.59 -10.07
C ARG A 75 -0.32 -28.31 -8.79
N LEU A 76 0.10 -27.33 -7.98
CA LEU A 76 -0.67 -26.86 -6.83
C LEU A 76 -1.94 -26.09 -7.22
N GLY A 77 -2.13 -25.82 -8.51
CA GLY A 77 -3.34 -25.21 -9.06
C GLY A 77 -3.30 -23.69 -9.16
N PHE A 78 -2.14 -23.07 -9.03
CA PHE A 78 -1.98 -21.66 -9.35
C PHE A 78 -2.20 -21.42 -10.85
N GLY A 79 -2.69 -20.26 -11.23
CA GLY A 79 -2.85 -19.82 -12.60
C GLY A 79 -1.55 -19.29 -13.22
N PHE A 80 -0.60 -18.86 -12.38
CA PHE A 80 0.72 -18.36 -12.78
C PHE A 80 1.70 -18.33 -11.59
N THR A 81 2.96 -18.06 -11.88
CA THR A 81 3.99 -17.87 -10.83
C THR A 81 4.93 -16.72 -11.15
N GLU A 82 5.47 -16.09 -10.13
CA GLU A 82 6.52 -15.09 -10.25
C GLU A 82 7.74 -15.54 -9.44
N ILE A 83 8.85 -15.81 -10.14
CA ILE A 83 10.12 -16.18 -9.51
C ILE A 83 10.95 -14.92 -9.18
N GLY A 84 11.94 -15.07 -8.29
CA GLY A 84 12.84 -13.98 -7.90
C GLY A 84 12.48 -13.35 -6.55
N THR A 85 13.02 -12.18 -6.21
CA THR A 85 13.77 -11.23 -7.06
C THR A 85 15.15 -11.78 -7.38
N VAL A 86 15.53 -11.69 -8.64
CA VAL A 86 16.85 -12.09 -9.14
C VAL A 86 17.66 -10.84 -9.48
N THR A 87 18.95 -10.85 -9.14
CA THR A 87 19.90 -9.76 -9.41
C THR A 87 20.99 -10.21 -10.38
N PRO A 88 21.67 -9.31 -11.09
CA PRO A 88 22.73 -9.67 -12.05
C PRO A 88 23.77 -10.62 -11.45
N GLN A 89 24.32 -10.29 -10.31
CA GLN A 89 25.23 -11.14 -9.56
C GLN A 89 24.51 -11.86 -8.42
N PRO A 90 24.96 -13.07 -8.04
CA PRO A 90 24.47 -13.72 -6.84
C PRO A 90 24.75 -12.87 -5.61
N GLN A 91 23.86 -12.91 -4.63
CA GLN A 91 24.10 -12.25 -3.34
C GLN A 91 23.45 -12.99 -2.18
N GLU A 92 24.12 -12.96 -1.03
CA GLU A 92 23.70 -13.63 0.20
C GLU A 92 22.45 -13.00 0.84
N GLY A 93 22.23 -11.71 0.61
CA GLY A 93 21.22 -10.91 1.30
C GLY A 93 21.67 -10.45 2.67
N ASN A 94 20.69 -10.07 3.50
CA ASN A 94 20.97 -9.55 4.85
C ASN A 94 21.32 -10.68 5.85
N PRO A 95 22.01 -10.38 6.97
CA PRO A 95 22.35 -11.36 8.00
C PRO A 95 21.12 -12.08 8.59
N THR A 96 21.31 -13.31 9.00
CA THR A 96 20.31 -14.12 9.71
C THR A 96 20.37 -13.84 11.23
N PRO A 97 19.22 -13.95 11.96
CA PRO A 97 17.88 -14.30 11.50
C PRO A 97 17.21 -13.13 10.77
N ARG A 98 16.49 -13.44 9.69
CA ARG A 98 15.90 -12.45 8.81
C ARG A 98 14.46 -12.76 8.35
N ILE A 99 13.84 -13.80 8.93
CA ILE A 99 12.43 -14.16 8.75
C ILE A 99 11.82 -14.48 10.11
N PHE A 100 10.72 -13.82 10.45
CA PHE A 100 10.00 -13.93 11.71
C PHE A 100 8.53 -14.20 11.47
N ARG A 101 8.01 -15.32 12.04
CA ARG A 101 6.58 -15.65 11.94
C ARG A 101 5.79 -14.93 13.02
N VAL A 102 4.82 -14.16 12.63
CA VAL A 102 3.87 -13.47 13.52
C VAL A 102 2.59 -14.31 13.58
N THR A 103 2.63 -15.41 14.29
CA THR A 103 1.65 -16.50 14.22
C THR A 103 0.23 -16.04 14.59
N ARG A 104 0.10 -15.15 15.60
CA ARG A 104 -1.22 -14.64 16.05
C ARG A 104 -1.94 -13.81 14.99
N ASP A 105 -1.18 -13.19 14.10
CA ASP A 105 -1.69 -12.32 13.03
C ASP A 105 -1.66 -13.01 11.66
N GLU A 106 -1.21 -14.27 11.59
CA GLU A 106 -0.94 -14.97 10.32
C GLU A 106 -0.08 -14.10 9.38
N GLY A 107 0.94 -13.46 9.96
CA GLY A 107 1.88 -12.56 9.28
C GLY A 107 3.31 -13.09 9.28
N ILE A 108 4.14 -12.52 8.42
CA ILE A 108 5.60 -12.76 8.38
C ILE A 108 6.29 -11.41 8.25
N ILE A 109 7.28 -11.16 9.11
CA ILE A 109 8.24 -10.08 8.93
C ILE A 109 9.49 -10.67 8.29
N ASN A 110 10.00 -10.00 7.23
CA ASN A 110 11.24 -10.42 6.60
C ASN A 110 12.13 -9.22 6.25
N ARG A 111 13.44 -9.46 6.30
CA ARG A 111 14.49 -8.55 5.83
C ARG A 111 15.52 -9.30 4.97
N LEU A 112 15.03 -10.02 3.96
CA LEU A 112 15.83 -10.96 3.17
C LEU A 112 16.94 -10.30 2.36
N GLY A 113 16.70 -9.11 1.75
CA GLY A 113 17.70 -8.36 1.00
C GLY A 113 18.08 -9.00 -0.33
N PHE A 114 17.10 -9.55 -1.06
CA PHE A 114 17.27 -10.16 -2.40
C PHE A 114 18.33 -11.27 -2.46
N ASN A 115 18.37 -12.18 -1.47
CA ASN A 115 19.23 -13.34 -1.56
C ASN A 115 18.82 -14.23 -2.75
N ASN A 116 19.75 -14.46 -3.68
CA ASN A 116 19.52 -15.24 -4.91
C ASN A 116 20.85 -15.71 -5.53
N GLU A 117 20.77 -16.64 -6.50
CA GLU A 117 21.92 -17.27 -7.16
C GLU A 117 22.39 -16.53 -8.44
N GLY A 118 21.82 -15.35 -8.73
CA GLY A 118 22.20 -14.54 -9.89
C GLY A 118 21.55 -14.97 -11.21
N HIS A 119 21.63 -14.09 -12.20
CA HIS A 119 20.94 -14.26 -13.48
C HIS A 119 21.31 -15.54 -14.20
N GLN A 120 22.61 -15.91 -14.26
CA GLN A 120 23.06 -17.07 -15.05
C GLN A 120 22.46 -18.38 -14.58
N ILE A 121 22.50 -18.64 -13.26
CA ILE A 121 22.01 -19.90 -12.68
C ILE A 121 20.47 -19.96 -12.83
N VAL A 122 19.79 -18.86 -12.50
CA VAL A 122 18.31 -18.80 -12.57
C VAL A 122 17.84 -18.92 -14.01
N ARG A 123 18.51 -18.27 -14.98
CA ARG A 123 18.18 -18.40 -16.41
C ARG A 123 18.31 -19.85 -16.90
N ALA A 124 19.43 -20.49 -16.59
CA ALA A 124 19.65 -21.90 -16.99
C ALA A 124 18.58 -22.85 -16.40
N ARG A 125 18.22 -22.61 -15.13
CA ARG A 125 17.17 -23.40 -14.45
C ARG A 125 15.81 -23.14 -15.07
N LEU A 126 15.41 -21.90 -15.32
CA LEU A 126 14.13 -21.57 -15.94
C LEU A 126 14.03 -22.17 -17.34
N ALA A 127 15.10 -22.12 -18.14
CA ALA A 127 15.15 -22.76 -19.45
C ALA A 127 14.88 -24.28 -19.38
N SER A 128 15.39 -24.96 -18.35
CA SER A 128 15.15 -26.40 -18.15
C SER A 128 13.70 -26.71 -17.77
N TYR A 129 12.99 -25.81 -17.11
CA TYR A 129 11.59 -26.02 -16.72
C TYR A 129 10.59 -25.69 -17.84
N LYS A 130 10.92 -24.81 -18.78
CA LYS A 130 9.97 -24.31 -19.80
C LYS A 130 9.28 -25.43 -20.58
N ALA A 131 10.00 -26.52 -20.88
CA ALA A 131 9.44 -27.69 -21.56
C ALA A 131 8.56 -28.59 -20.67
N LEU A 132 8.64 -28.44 -19.36
CA LEU A 132 7.89 -29.27 -18.38
C LEU A 132 6.60 -28.60 -17.90
N LEU A 133 6.44 -27.31 -18.18
CA LEU A 133 5.27 -26.56 -17.74
C LEU A 133 4.05 -26.87 -18.60
N PRO A 134 2.84 -26.83 -18.04
CA PRO A 134 1.62 -26.89 -18.81
C PRO A 134 1.60 -25.78 -19.88
N HIS A 135 1.12 -26.10 -21.07
CA HIS A 135 0.99 -25.13 -22.15
C HIS A 135 0.14 -23.93 -21.67
N GLY A 136 0.69 -22.72 -21.83
CA GLY A 136 0.00 -21.49 -21.43
C GLY A 136 0.02 -21.18 -19.92
N PHE A 137 0.89 -21.83 -19.12
CA PHE A 137 1.11 -21.46 -17.72
C PHE A 137 2.14 -20.32 -17.64
N PRO A 138 1.73 -19.08 -17.30
CA PRO A 138 2.64 -17.94 -17.31
C PRO A 138 3.65 -17.97 -16.15
N VAL A 139 4.89 -17.67 -16.46
CA VAL A 139 6.00 -17.50 -15.50
C VAL A 139 6.56 -16.10 -15.62
N GLY A 140 6.38 -15.30 -14.58
CA GLY A 140 7.01 -13.99 -14.45
C GLY A 140 8.38 -14.09 -13.81
N VAL A 141 9.28 -13.19 -14.19
CA VAL A 141 10.58 -13.02 -13.53
C VAL A 141 10.65 -11.65 -12.90
N ASN A 142 10.80 -11.65 -11.57
CA ASN A 142 10.98 -10.44 -10.78
C ASN A 142 12.47 -10.08 -10.76
N ILE A 143 12.82 -8.96 -11.35
CA ILE A 143 14.18 -8.46 -11.48
C ILE A 143 14.46 -7.32 -10.52
N GLY A 144 15.69 -7.25 -10.02
CA GLY A 144 16.13 -6.23 -9.07
C GLY A 144 17.60 -5.91 -9.21
N ALA A 145 18.02 -4.81 -8.60
CA ALA A 145 19.41 -4.40 -8.56
C ALA A 145 20.18 -5.09 -7.44
N ASN A 146 21.46 -5.36 -7.65
CA ASN A 146 22.37 -5.75 -6.58
C ASN A 146 22.49 -4.65 -5.52
N LYS A 147 22.75 -5.05 -4.26
CA LYS A 147 22.87 -4.11 -3.15
C LYS A 147 23.97 -3.07 -3.39
N ASP A 148 25.13 -3.54 -3.85
CA ASP A 148 26.32 -2.74 -4.06
C ASP A 148 26.53 -2.40 -5.55
N SER A 149 25.45 -2.35 -6.35
CA SER A 149 25.52 -1.98 -7.76
C SER A 149 25.93 -0.52 -7.93
N PRO A 150 26.88 -0.22 -8.83
CA PRO A 150 27.24 1.14 -9.16
C PRO A 150 26.17 1.85 -10.02
N ASP A 151 25.40 1.08 -10.80
CA ASP A 151 24.28 1.56 -11.60
C ASP A 151 23.07 0.62 -11.45
N ARG A 152 22.21 0.94 -10.50
CA ARG A 152 21.02 0.14 -10.21
C ARG A 152 20.02 0.13 -11.36
N ILE A 153 19.97 1.17 -12.16
CA ILE A 153 19.04 1.25 -13.30
C ILE A 153 19.48 0.30 -14.39
N ASP A 154 20.78 0.21 -14.64
CA ASP A 154 21.35 -0.72 -15.63
C ASP A 154 21.15 -2.19 -15.21
N ASP A 155 21.17 -2.51 -13.91
CA ASP A 155 20.88 -3.85 -13.41
C ASP A 155 19.50 -4.36 -13.85
N TYR A 156 18.48 -3.49 -13.87
CA TYR A 156 17.14 -3.84 -14.38
C TYR A 156 17.14 -4.06 -15.89
N ARG A 157 17.88 -3.26 -16.65
CA ARG A 157 18.03 -3.44 -18.10
C ARG A 157 18.70 -4.78 -18.43
N ILE A 158 19.80 -5.10 -17.75
CA ILE A 158 20.49 -6.38 -17.87
C ILE A 158 19.57 -7.55 -17.54
N GLY A 159 18.77 -7.43 -16.46
CA GLY A 159 17.78 -8.44 -16.11
C GLY A 159 16.75 -8.67 -17.21
N ALA A 160 16.27 -7.62 -17.84
CA ALA A 160 15.35 -7.73 -18.95
C ALA A 160 15.97 -8.44 -20.16
N GLU A 161 17.18 -8.08 -20.55
CA GLU A 161 17.89 -8.76 -21.66
C GLU A 161 18.10 -10.26 -21.40
N VAL A 162 18.45 -10.62 -20.17
CA VAL A 162 18.73 -12.02 -19.80
C VAL A 162 17.48 -12.89 -19.84
N PHE A 163 16.31 -12.34 -19.42
CA PHE A 163 15.10 -13.15 -19.23
C PHE A 163 14.02 -12.96 -20.30
N SER A 164 14.17 -12.02 -21.24
CA SER A 164 13.15 -11.74 -22.28
C SER A 164 12.73 -12.95 -23.13
N GLU A 165 13.65 -13.87 -23.40
CA GLU A 165 13.35 -15.09 -24.18
C GLU A 165 12.62 -16.19 -23.38
N LEU A 166 12.64 -16.12 -22.05
CA LEU A 166 12.17 -17.19 -21.17
C LEU A 166 10.96 -16.78 -20.32
N ALA A 167 10.88 -15.53 -19.91
CA ALA A 167 9.79 -15.02 -19.09
C ALA A 167 8.56 -14.69 -19.94
N ASP A 168 7.37 -14.99 -19.41
CA ASP A 168 6.12 -14.55 -20.01
C ASP A 168 5.79 -13.09 -19.61
N TYR A 169 6.36 -12.59 -18.52
CA TYR A 169 6.39 -11.17 -18.14
C TYR A 169 7.57 -10.87 -17.22
N LEU A 170 7.98 -9.61 -17.16
CA LEU A 170 9.07 -9.14 -16.30
C LEU A 170 8.55 -8.15 -15.26
N THR A 171 8.94 -8.32 -14.00
CA THR A 171 8.55 -7.40 -12.92
C THR A 171 9.72 -6.59 -12.43
N ILE A 172 9.64 -5.27 -12.54
CA ILE A 172 10.56 -4.29 -11.96
C ILE A 172 10.24 -4.15 -10.47
N ASN A 173 11.17 -4.55 -9.60
CA ASN A 173 10.99 -4.46 -8.15
C ASN A 173 11.81 -3.33 -7.52
N VAL A 174 11.24 -2.14 -7.46
CA VAL A 174 11.82 -0.94 -6.80
C VAL A 174 11.24 -0.70 -5.40
N SER A 175 10.46 -1.64 -4.86
CA SER A 175 9.58 -1.39 -3.70
C SER A 175 10.00 -2.13 -2.42
N SER A 176 11.11 -2.90 -2.44
CA SER A 176 11.57 -3.62 -1.25
C SER A 176 12.03 -2.66 -0.15
N PRO A 177 11.53 -2.80 1.09
CA PRO A 177 12.02 -2.01 2.22
C PRO A 177 13.38 -2.53 2.76
N ASN A 178 13.86 -3.66 2.26
CA ASN A 178 14.97 -4.41 2.82
C ASN A 178 16.31 -4.15 2.10
N THR A 179 16.30 -3.29 1.09
CA THR A 179 17.49 -2.85 0.35
C THR A 179 17.59 -1.34 0.49
N PRO A 180 18.63 -0.81 1.17
CA PRO A 180 18.77 0.63 1.38
C PRO A 180 18.76 1.43 0.08
N GLY A 181 18.02 2.55 0.05
CA GLY A 181 17.92 3.43 -1.10
C GLY A 181 17.16 2.88 -2.32
N LEU A 182 16.56 1.67 -2.24
CA LEU A 182 15.83 1.11 -3.37
C LEU A 182 14.49 1.83 -3.60
N ARG A 183 13.83 2.24 -2.52
CA ARG A 183 12.56 2.98 -2.62
C ARG A 183 12.74 4.41 -3.15
N ASP A 184 13.94 4.95 -3.11
CA ASP A 184 14.26 6.25 -3.70
C ASP A 184 14.14 6.22 -5.25
N LEU A 185 14.16 5.01 -5.85
CA LEU A 185 13.88 4.80 -7.27
C LEU A 185 12.37 4.90 -7.62
N GLN A 186 11.49 5.17 -6.67
CA GLN A 186 10.06 5.39 -6.93
C GLN A 186 9.70 6.84 -7.28
N THR A 187 10.69 7.71 -7.55
CA THR A 187 10.45 9.05 -8.11
C THR A 187 9.97 8.96 -9.57
N ALA A 188 9.26 9.98 -10.05
CA ALA A 188 8.73 10.01 -11.41
C ALA A 188 9.82 9.87 -12.48
N GLU A 189 10.95 10.56 -12.28
CA GLU A 189 12.08 10.54 -13.20
C GLU A 189 12.72 9.14 -13.26
N ALA A 190 13.06 8.57 -12.10
CA ALA A 190 13.68 7.26 -12.01
C ALA A 190 12.77 6.16 -12.56
N LEU A 191 11.48 6.17 -12.21
CA LEU A 191 10.51 5.21 -12.73
C LEU A 191 10.35 5.32 -14.24
N THR A 192 10.29 6.55 -14.79
CA THR A 192 10.23 6.77 -16.24
C THR A 192 11.44 6.19 -16.93
N GLN A 193 12.64 6.44 -16.40
CA GLN A 193 13.89 5.94 -16.95
C GLN A 193 13.95 4.40 -16.89
N ILE A 194 13.72 3.81 -15.71
CA ILE A 194 13.79 2.35 -15.52
C ILE A 194 12.80 1.64 -16.43
N ILE A 195 11.52 2.03 -16.41
CA ILE A 195 10.47 1.36 -17.19
C ILE A 195 10.80 1.48 -18.69
N THR A 196 11.24 2.64 -19.16
CA THR A 196 11.58 2.85 -20.57
C THR A 196 12.76 1.97 -21.01
N GLN A 197 13.82 1.90 -20.22
CA GLN A 197 14.99 1.07 -20.51
C GLN A 197 14.65 -0.42 -20.48
N VAL A 198 13.91 -0.86 -19.47
CA VAL A 198 13.47 -2.26 -19.33
C VAL A 198 12.54 -2.66 -20.47
N LYS A 199 11.56 -1.83 -20.86
CA LYS A 199 10.70 -2.10 -22.02
C LYS A 199 11.47 -2.22 -23.31
N LYS A 200 12.46 -1.36 -23.52
CA LYS A 200 13.34 -1.45 -24.71
C LYS A 200 14.14 -2.76 -24.74
N ALA A 201 14.65 -3.20 -23.60
CA ALA A 201 15.43 -4.43 -23.47
C ALA A 201 14.55 -5.71 -23.51
N ALA A 202 13.33 -5.63 -23.01
CA ALA A 202 12.36 -6.73 -22.97
C ALA A 202 11.71 -7.03 -24.34
N GLY A 203 11.74 -6.09 -25.28
CA GLY A 203 11.04 -6.24 -26.56
C GLY A 203 9.52 -6.35 -26.36
N ASP A 204 8.92 -7.43 -26.84
CA ASP A 204 7.47 -7.67 -26.76
C ASP A 204 7.03 -8.27 -25.41
N VAL A 205 7.96 -8.61 -24.52
CA VAL A 205 7.63 -9.19 -23.20
C VAL A 205 6.97 -8.13 -22.30
N PRO A 206 5.78 -8.40 -21.74
CA PRO A 206 5.10 -7.47 -20.85
C PRO A 206 5.95 -7.08 -19.63
N VAL A 207 6.08 -5.78 -19.37
CA VAL A 207 6.84 -5.22 -18.25
C VAL A 207 5.88 -4.72 -17.18
N VAL A 208 6.05 -5.19 -15.96
CA VAL A 208 5.21 -4.91 -14.79
C VAL A 208 6.02 -4.11 -13.76
N LEU A 209 5.40 -3.14 -13.10
CA LEU A 209 6.01 -2.38 -12.01
C LEU A 209 5.42 -2.81 -10.66
N LYS A 210 6.28 -3.17 -9.68
CA LYS A 210 5.84 -3.50 -8.31
C LYS A 210 6.11 -2.34 -7.36
N VAL A 211 5.03 -1.84 -6.72
CA VAL A 211 5.05 -0.67 -5.85
C VAL A 211 4.97 -1.03 -4.36
N ALA A 212 5.40 -0.11 -3.51
CA ALA A 212 5.28 -0.24 -2.05
C ALA A 212 3.85 0.05 -1.57
N PRO A 213 3.44 -0.45 -0.39
CA PRO A 213 2.15 -0.09 0.21
C PRO A 213 2.25 1.16 1.10
N ASP A 214 3.47 1.63 1.41
CA ASP A 214 3.73 2.74 2.33
C ASP A 214 3.92 4.05 1.52
N LEU A 215 2.98 4.31 0.61
CA LEU A 215 2.94 5.49 -0.25
C LEU A 215 1.93 6.50 0.29
N THR A 216 2.22 7.78 0.15
CA THR A 216 1.25 8.85 0.36
C THR A 216 0.26 8.94 -0.81
N HIS A 217 -0.83 9.68 -0.64
CA HIS A 217 -1.78 9.94 -1.73
C HIS A 217 -1.10 10.61 -2.94
N ASP A 218 -0.19 11.55 -2.68
CA ASP A 218 0.54 12.27 -3.73
C ASP A 218 1.51 11.33 -4.47
N ASP A 219 2.22 10.44 -3.75
CA ASP A 219 3.07 9.41 -4.37
C ASP A 219 2.26 8.50 -5.29
N ILE A 220 1.08 8.06 -4.85
CA ILE A 220 0.19 7.20 -5.65
C ILE A 220 -0.26 7.93 -6.92
N ALA A 221 -0.68 9.19 -6.81
CA ALA A 221 -1.11 9.99 -7.94
C ALA A 221 0.04 10.22 -8.95
N GLU A 222 1.25 10.51 -8.46
CA GLU A 222 2.43 10.71 -9.29
C GLU A 222 2.86 9.42 -9.99
N ILE A 223 2.94 8.31 -9.28
CA ILE A 223 3.26 6.99 -9.86
C ILE A 223 2.20 6.58 -10.89
N ALA A 224 0.92 6.80 -10.61
CA ALA A 224 -0.15 6.50 -11.56
C ALA A 224 -0.04 7.35 -12.83
N LYS A 225 0.28 8.64 -12.72
CA LYS A 225 0.53 9.54 -13.85
C LYS A 225 1.70 9.07 -14.70
N VAL A 226 2.81 8.67 -14.07
CA VAL A 226 3.96 8.08 -14.76
C VAL A 226 3.54 6.80 -15.46
N ALA A 227 2.84 5.89 -14.77
CA ALA A 227 2.40 4.62 -15.33
C ALA A 227 1.47 4.80 -16.55
N LEU A 228 0.54 5.76 -16.51
CA LEU A 228 -0.31 6.09 -17.67
C LEU A 228 0.50 6.63 -18.86
N LYS A 229 1.60 7.35 -18.58
CA LYS A 229 2.49 7.91 -19.62
C LYS A 229 3.40 6.85 -20.26
N VAL A 230 4.09 6.04 -19.44
CA VAL A 230 5.07 5.06 -19.94
C VAL A 230 4.48 3.69 -20.22
N LYS A 231 3.25 3.45 -19.76
CA LYS A 231 2.40 2.26 -20.01
C LYS A 231 3.14 0.95 -19.75
N PRO A 232 3.51 0.64 -18.48
CA PRO A 232 3.83 -0.73 -18.12
C PRO A 232 2.59 -1.60 -18.39
N ALA A 233 2.79 -2.90 -18.59
CA ALA A 233 1.69 -3.82 -18.85
C ALA A 233 0.77 -4.00 -17.63
N ALA A 234 1.31 -3.86 -16.41
CA ALA A 234 0.54 -3.89 -15.17
C ALA A 234 1.29 -3.20 -14.02
N LEU A 235 0.55 -2.95 -12.93
CA LEU A 235 1.11 -2.61 -11.62
C LEU A 235 0.84 -3.74 -10.63
N ILE A 236 1.86 -4.17 -9.87
CA ILE A 236 1.69 -5.07 -8.72
C ILE A 236 1.56 -4.22 -7.45
N VAL A 237 0.38 -4.28 -6.83
CA VAL A 237 0.04 -3.53 -5.61
C VAL A 237 -0.34 -4.52 -4.51
N SER A 238 0.57 -4.82 -3.57
CA SER A 238 1.82 -4.13 -3.26
C SER A 238 2.93 -5.09 -2.77
N ASN A 239 4.09 -4.52 -2.46
CA ASN A 239 5.14 -5.20 -1.68
C ASN A 239 4.73 -5.28 -0.19
N THR A 240 5.66 -5.64 0.69
CA THR A 240 5.49 -5.68 2.14
C THR A 240 5.52 -4.28 2.77
N THR A 241 4.88 -4.10 3.93
CA THR A 241 4.81 -2.82 4.65
C THR A 241 5.78 -2.74 5.81
N ILE A 242 6.26 -1.54 6.12
CA ILE A 242 6.97 -1.24 7.37
C ILE A 242 6.02 -0.86 8.51
N ASP A 243 4.75 -0.64 8.21
CA ASP A 243 3.70 -0.32 9.19
C ASP A 243 3.41 -1.53 10.10
N ARG A 244 3.19 -1.26 11.39
CA ARG A 244 2.93 -2.25 12.45
C ARG A 244 1.62 -2.03 13.20
N ASP A 245 0.85 -0.99 12.85
CA ASP A 245 -0.34 -0.57 13.61
C ASP A 245 -1.40 -1.65 13.70
N ARG A 246 -1.51 -2.47 12.65
CA ARG A 246 -2.48 -3.57 12.57
C ARG A 246 -1.99 -4.89 13.15
N MET A 247 -0.78 -4.92 13.74
CA MET A 247 -0.27 -6.09 14.45
C MET A 247 -0.83 -6.14 15.86
N LYS A 248 -1.31 -7.31 16.26
CA LYS A 248 -1.58 -7.64 17.65
C LYS A 248 -0.26 -7.69 18.44
N SER A 249 -0.35 -7.81 19.76
CA SER A 249 0.85 -7.97 20.58
C SER A 249 1.68 -9.17 20.13
N SER A 250 2.93 -8.92 19.74
CA SER A 250 3.89 -9.92 19.27
C SER A 250 5.29 -9.54 19.76
N PRO A 251 6.14 -10.52 20.15
CA PRO A 251 7.54 -10.25 20.49
C PRO A 251 8.33 -9.67 19.30
N TYR A 252 7.83 -9.85 18.08
CA TYR A 252 8.46 -9.37 16.85
C TYR A 252 7.88 -8.04 16.33
N LYS A 253 7.03 -7.35 17.11
CA LYS A 253 6.42 -6.09 16.66
C LYS A 253 7.45 -5.04 16.24
N TRP A 254 8.59 -5.02 16.93
CA TRP A 254 9.66 -4.05 16.73
C TRP A 254 10.80 -4.55 15.82
N GLU A 255 10.65 -5.74 15.23
CA GLU A 255 11.62 -6.24 14.27
C GLU A 255 11.61 -5.43 12.98
N GLU A 256 12.80 -5.09 12.51
CA GLU A 256 12.98 -4.44 11.20
C GLU A 256 12.61 -5.37 10.05
N GLY A 257 12.15 -4.79 8.96
CA GLY A 257 11.80 -5.51 7.74
C GLY A 257 10.37 -5.30 7.27
N GLY A 258 10.01 -5.94 6.18
CA GLY A 258 8.68 -5.86 5.59
C GLY A 258 7.71 -6.86 6.21
N LEU A 259 6.53 -6.40 6.63
CA LEU A 259 5.42 -7.20 7.13
C LEU A 259 4.51 -7.62 5.98
N SER A 260 4.19 -8.91 5.91
CA SER A 260 3.26 -9.53 4.97
C SER A 260 2.19 -10.35 5.71
N GLY A 261 1.21 -10.87 4.99
CA GLY A 261 0.11 -11.65 5.54
C GLY A 261 -1.09 -10.81 5.94
N ARG A 262 -2.00 -11.36 6.75
CA ARG A 262 -3.29 -10.75 7.11
C ARG A 262 -3.22 -9.27 7.55
N PRO A 263 -2.24 -8.83 8.34
CA PRO A 263 -2.16 -7.42 8.76
C PRO A 263 -2.04 -6.44 7.58
N LEU A 264 -1.50 -6.89 6.44
CA LEU A 264 -1.33 -6.06 5.24
C LEU A 264 -2.62 -5.94 4.39
N MET A 265 -3.63 -6.79 4.59
CA MET A 265 -4.80 -6.89 3.70
C MET A 265 -5.48 -5.55 3.43
N GLN A 266 -5.89 -4.88 4.47
CA GLN A 266 -6.69 -3.65 4.35
C GLN A 266 -5.86 -2.51 3.72
N LYS A 267 -4.60 -2.32 4.16
CA LYS A 267 -3.70 -1.29 3.61
C LYS A 267 -3.43 -1.52 2.13
N SER A 268 -3.08 -2.75 1.75
CA SER A 268 -2.79 -3.07 0.36
C SER A 268 -4.03 -3.00 -0.55
N THR A 269 -5.23 -3.25 -0.03
CA THR A 269 -6.48 -3.11 -0.77
C THR A 269 -6.84 -1.64 -0.98
N GLU A 270 -6.60 -0.79 0.03
CA GLU A 270 -6.83 0.65 -0.11
C GLU A 270 -5.88 1.29 -1.12
N VAL A 271 -4.59 0.96 -1.06
CA VAL A 271 -3.61 1.43 -2.06
C VAL A 271 -3.97 0.95 -3.47
N LEU A 272 -4.43 -0.31 -3.61
CA LEU A 272 -4.90 -0.86 -4.87
C LEU A 272 -6.08 -0.06 -5.43
N ARG A 273 -7.09 0.22 -4.59
CA ARG A 273 -8.27 1.02 -4.95
C ARG A 273 -7.90 2.43 -5.43
N GLN A 274 -6.94 3.06 -4.77
CA GLN A 274 -6.43 4.36 -5.16
C GLN A 274 -5.71 4.31 -6.52
N PHE A 275 -4.85 3.33 -6.77
CA PHE A 275 -4.25 3.15 -8.09
C PHE A 275 -5.31 2.92 -9.17
N TYR A 276 -6.33 2.09 -8.91
CA TYR A 276 -7.40 1.86 -9.87
C TYR A 276 -8.17 3.15 -10.19
N ARG A 277 -8.47 3.97 -9.19
CA ARG A 277 -9.08 5.30 -9.38
C ARG A 277 -8.22 6.21 -10.25
N HIS A 278 -6.94 6.39 -9.88
CA HIS A 278 -6.03 7.30 -10.60
C HIS A 278 -5.73 6.85 -12.02
N THR A 279 -5.73 5.55 -12.27
CA THR A 279 -5.55 4.99 -13.62
C THR A 279 -6.87 4.83 -14.38
N LYS A 280 -8.01 5.11 -13.76
CA LYS A 280 -9.36 4.97 -14.35
C LYS A 280 -9.61 3.59 -14.96
N GLY A 281 -8.98 2.54 -14.41
CA GLY A 281 -9.07 1.19 -14.94
C GLY A 281 -8.27 0.95 -16.24
N GLU A 282 -7.51 1.93 -16.73
CA GLU A 282 -6.74 1.80 -17.98
C GLU A 282 -5.52 0.88 -17.86
N LEU A 283 -5.08 0.57 -16.63
CA LEU A 283 -3.95 -0.31 -16.37
C LEU A 283 -4.39 -1.57 -15.63
N THR A 284 -3.87 -2.70 -16.05
CA THR A 284 -4.01 -3.96 -15.30
C THR A 284 -3.38 -3.81 -13.92
N LEU A 285 -4.12 -4.18 -12.87
CA LEU A 285 -3.61 -4.23 -11.51
C LEU A 285 -3.53 -5.68 -11.01
N ILE A 286 -2.42 -6.03 -10.38
CA ILE A 286 -2.21 -7.31 -9.70
C ILE A 286 -2.24 -7.05 -8.20
N GLY A 287 -3.30 -7.54 -7.53
CA GLY A 287 -3.50 -7.32 -6.11
C GLY A 287 -2.66 -8.27 -5.25
N VAL A 288 -1.82 -7.73 -4.38
CA VAL A 288 -0.96 -8.52 -3.48
C VAL A 288 -1.04 -7.99 -2.06
N GLY A 289 -0.96 -8.88 -1.09
CA GLY A 289 -0.90 -8.57 0.33
C GLY A 289 -2.17 -8.94 1.09
N GLY A 290 -2.02 -9.89 2.02
CA GLY A 290 -3.02 -10.27 2.99
C GLY A 290 -4.11 -11.23 2.56
N VAL A 291 -4.26 -11.54 1.29
CA VAL A 291 -5.28 -12.49 0.80
C VAL A 291 -5.06 -13.86 1.42
N SER A 292 -6.08 -14.37 2.11
CA SER A 292 -6.06 -15.65 2.82
C SER A 292 -7.34 -16.49 2.65
N ASP A 293 -8.37 -15.89 2.06
CA ASP A 293 -9.68 -16.50 1.77
C ASP A 293 -10.29 -15.90 0.51
N ALA A 294 -11.37 -16.50 0.02
CA ALA A 294 -12.01 -16.10 -1.23
C ALA A 294 -12.71 -14.73 -1.11
N ALA A 295 -13.23 -14.38 0.06
CA ALA A 295 -13.84 -13.06 0.28
C ALA A 295 -12.80 -11.94 0.13
N GLY A 296 -11.61 -12.10 0.72
CA GLY A 296 -10.52 -11.15 0.55
C GLY A 296 -9.98 -11.09 -0.89
N ALA A 297 -10.01 -12.20 -1.62
CA ALA A 297 -9.68 -12.20 -3.04
C ALA A 297 -10.72 -11.41 -3.86
N LEU A 298 -12.02 -11.65 -3.63
CA LEU A 298 -13.10 -10.92 -4.28
C LEU A 298 -13.07 -9.43 -3.93
N GLU A 299 -12.79 -9.06 -2.67
CA GLU A 299 -12.61 -7.67 -2.26
C GLU A 299 -11.52 -6.96 -3.08
N LYS A 300 -10.37 -7.61 -3.30
CA LYS A 300 -9.33 -7.05 -4.16
C LYS A 300 -9.74 -6.94 -5.63
N ILE A 301 -10.45 -7.92 -6.16
CA ILE A 301 -10.97 -7.88 -7.54
C ILE A 301 -11.94 -6.71 -7.67
N LYS A 302 -12.92 -6.60 -6.80
CA LYS A 302 -13.89 -5.50 -6.77
C LYS A 302 -13.24 -4.12 -6.51
N SER A 303 -12.03 -4.11 -5.93
CA SER A 303 -11.19 -2.91 -5.76
C SER A 303 -10.27 -2.63 -6.96
N GLY A 304 -10.35 -3.42 -8.05
CA GLY A 304 -9.66 -3.17 -9.31
C GLY A 304 -8.57 -4.17 -9.70
N ALA A 305 -8.35 -5.24 -8.93
CA ALA A 305 -7.36 -6.26 -9.31
C ALA A 305 -7.90 -7.19 -10.39
N SER A 306 -7.15 -7.37 -11.48
CA SER A 306 -7.40 -8.42 -12.47
C SER A 306 -6.79 -9.77 -12.05
N LEU A 307 -5.68 -9.73 -11.35
CA LEU A 307 -4.94 -10.90 -10.85
C LEU A 307 -4.61 -10.73 -9.38
N ILE A 308 -4.41 -11.85 -8.69
CA ILE A 308 -4.10 -11.90 -7.26
C ILE A 308 -2.82 -12.69 -7.06
N GLN A 309 -1.85 -12.13 -6.33
CA GLN A 309 -0.69 -12.90 -5.88
C GLN A 309 -0.75 -13.14 -4.38
N LEU A 310 -0.30 -14.30 -3.95
CA LEU A 310 -0.22 -14.66 -2.54
C LEU A 310 1.03 -15.47 -2.21
N TYR A 311 1.46 -15.40 -0.95
CA TYR A 311 2.59 -16.14 -0.43
C TYR A 311 2.33 -16.57 1.03
N THR A 312 2.22 -15.61 1.95
CA THR A 312 2.14 -15.84 3.39
C THR A 312 0.99 -16.77 3.80
N ALA A 313 -0.18 -16.63 3.14
CA ALA A 313 -1.33 -17.49 3.40
C ALA A 313 -1.02 -18.98 3.15
N LEU A 314 -0.20 -19.30 2.13
CA LEU A 314 0.22 -20.67 1.85
C LEU A 314 1.05 -21.26 3.02
N VAL A 315 1.89 -20.46 3.67
CA VAL A 315 2.68 -20.87 4.83
C VAL A 315 1.78 -21.27 6.00
N TYR A 316 0.65 -20.60 6.19
CA TYR A 316 -0.28 -20.88 7.30
C TYR A 316 -1.32 -21.94 6.96
N GLN A 317 -1.80 -22.03 5.73
CA GLN A 317 -2.92 -22.90 5.33
C GLN A 317 -2.49 -24.12 4.52
N GLY A 318 -1.28 -24.10 3.94
CA GLY A 318 -0.69 -25.22 3.22
C GLY A 318 -1.15 -25.37 1.77
N PRO A 319 -0.67 -26.43 1.09
CA PRO A 319 -0.78 -26.58 -0.37
C PRO A 319 -2.22 -26.70 -0.91
N GLY A 320 -3.19 -27.06 -0.07
CA GLY A 320 -4.59 -27.14 -0.49
C GLY A 320 -5.33 -25.80 -0.54
N LEU A 321 -4.65 -24.68 -0.25
CA LEU A 321 -5.25 -23.36 -0.21
C LEU A 321 -5.81 -22.95 -1.57
N ILE A 322 -5.05 -23.12 -2.63
CA ILE A 322 -5.45 -22.63 -3.97
C ILE A 322 -6.70 -23.33 -4.48
N ALA A 323 -6.76 -24.66 -4.34
CA ALA A 323 -7.96 -25.41 -4.72
C ALA A 323 -9.23 -24.96 -3.95
N LYS A 324 -9.05 -24.58 -2.67
CA LYS A 324 -10.12 -23.99 -1.86
C LYS A 324 -10.53 -22.62 -2.38
N LEU A 325 -9.56 -21.73 -2.58
CA LEU A 325 -9.81 -20.35 -3.03
C LEU A 325 -10.52 -20.31 -4.38
N LYS A 326 -10.10 -21.13 -5.33
CA LYS A 326 -10.71 -21.20 -6.67
C LYS A 326 -12.19 -21.57 -6.59
N ARG A 327 -12.51 -22.63 -5.85
CA ARG A 327 -13.90 -23.07 -5.71
C ARG A 327 -14.75 -22.00 -5.04
N GLU A 328 -14.30 -21.50 -3.88
CA GLU A 328 -15.06 -20.52 -3.10
C GLU A 328 -15.19 -19.18 -3.83
N LEU A 329 -14.18 -18.75 -4.60
CA LEU A 329 -14.28 -17.53 -5.41
C LEU A 329 -15.27 -17.71 -6.57
N ALA A 330 -15.27 -18.87 -7.24
CA ALA A 330 -16.23 -19.15 -8.31
C ALA A 330 -17.68 -19.14 -7.78
N ASP A 331 -17.89 -19.71 -6.59
CA ASP A 331 -19.21 -19.68 -5.93
C ASP A 331 -19.62 -18.25 -5.59
N LEU A 332 -18.73 -17.44 -4.96
CA LEU A 332 -19.00 -16.03 -4.63
C LEU A 332 -19.32 -15.16 -5.86
N LEU A 333 -18.59 -15.34 -6.97
CA LEU A 333 -18.86 -14.59 -8.20
C LEU A 333 -20.29 -14.90 -8.73
N ARG A 334 -20.71 -16.16 -8.69
CA ARG A 334 -22.06 -16.54 -9.09
C ARG A 334 -23.13 -16.03 -8.15
N ASP A 335 -22.89 -16.11 -6.84
CA ASP A 335 -23.82 -15.64 -5.81
C ASP A 335 -24.05 -14.13 -5.91
N GLU A 336 -23.02 -13.36 -6.33
CA GLU A 336 -23.14 -11.92 -6.60
C GLU A 336 -23.64 -11.59 -8.02
N GLY A 337 -23.91 -12.62 -8.85
CA GLY A 337 -24.51 -12.47 -10.19
C GLY A 337 -23.53 -12.11 -11.31
N PHE A 338 -22.22 -12.26 -11.11
CA PHE A 338 -21.24 -12.02 -12.16
C PHE A 338 -21.17 -13.19 -13.15
N ALA A 339 -21.12 -12.90 -14.46
CA ALA A 339 -20.95 -13.91 -15.49
C ALA A 339 -19.48 -14.31 -15.67
N SER A 340 -18.54 -13.43 -15.34
CA SER A 340 -17.10 -13.64 -15.38
C SER A 340 -16.40 -12.89 -14.24
N LEU A 341 -15.15 -13.26 -13.96
CA LEU A 341 -14.30 -12.49 -13.04
C LEU A 341 -14.06 -11.08 -13.55
N GLU A 342 -13.95 -10.91 -14.87
CA GLU A 342 -13.71 -9.61 -15.50
C GLU A 342 -14.83 -8.62 -15.20
N ASP A 343 -16.09 -9.09 -15.09
CA ASP A 343 -17.24 -8.25 -14.74
C ASP A 343 -17.18 -7.70 -13.31
N ALA A 344 -16.45 -8.36 -12.42
CA ALA A 344 -16.29 -7.94 -11.03
C ALA A 344 -15.16 -6.93 -10.81
N ILE A 345 -14.29 -6.72 -11.82
CA ILE A 345 -13.10 -5.86 -11.65
C ILE A 345 -13.51 -4.41 -11.43
N GLY A 346 -13.17 -3.86 -10.26
CA GLY A 346 -13.32 -2.45 -9.96
C GLY A 346 -14.75 -1.99 -9.66
N VAL A 347 -15.72 -2.89 -9.53
CA VAL A 347 -17.15 -2.51 -9.32
C VAL A 347 -17.40 -1.74 -8.03
N ASP A 348 -16.56 -1.90 -6.99
CA ASP A 348 -16.66 -1.17 -5.72
C ASP A 348 -15.86 0.15 -5.73
N VAL A 349 -15.29 0.54 -6.88
CA VAL A 349 -14.50 1.77 -6.98
C VAL A 349 -15.36 2.91 -7.48
N SER A 350 -15.73 3.84 -6.58
CA SER A 350 -16.36 5.09 -6.95
C SER A 350 -15.32 6.06 -7.50
N TYR A 351 -15.68 6.75 -8.58
CA TYR A 351 -14.88 7.81 -9.19
C TYR A 351 -15.29 9.21 -8.72
N ASP A 352 -16.34 9.32 -7.88
CA ASP A 352 -17.00 10.58 -7.52
C ASP A 352 -16.13 11.58 -6.74
N ASN A 353 -14.91 11.19 -6.36
CA ASN A 353 -13.94 12.02 -5.64
C ASN A 353 -12.58 12.16 -6.36
N LEU A 354 -12.52 11.91 -7.66
CA LEU A 354 -11.42 12.39 -8.49
C LEU A 354 -11.63 13.88 -8.76
N THR A 355 -11.53 14.71 -7.75
CA THR A 355 -11.13 16.10 -8.01
C THR A 355 -9.75 16.00 -8.64
N GLU A 356 -9.57 16.62 -9.83
CA GLU A 356 -8.25 16.87 -10.41
C GLU A 356 -7.30 17.32 -9.32
N PRO A 357 -6.00 16.93 -9.36
CA PRO A 357 -5.05 17.39 -8.37
C PRO A 357 -5.20 18.91 -8.30
N LYS A 358 -5.81 19.39 -7.22
CA LYS A 358 -5.76 20.81 -6.93
C LYS A 358 -4.28 21.11 -6.97
N GLU A 359 -3.92 22.09 -7.79
CA GLU A 359 -2.58 22.61 -8.02
C GLU A 359 -1.75 22.49 -6.74
N LYS A 360 -0.48 22.07 -6.87
CA LYS A 360 0.49 22.00 -5.76
C LYS A 360 0.25 23.15 -4.80
N GLY A 361 -0.30 22.86 -3.59
CA GLY A 361 -0.48 23.90 -2.60
C GLY A 361 -1.80 23.96 -1.84
N ALA A 362 -2.71 23.03 -1.94
CA ALA A 362 -3.79 22.96 -0.95
C ALA A 362 -3.36 22.13 0.27
N GLN A 363 -2.29 22.53 0.98
CA GLN A 363 -2.22 22.32 2.43
C GLN A 363 -3.59 22.68 2.99
N MET A 364 -4.20 21.80 3.80
CA MET A 364 -5.43 22.14 4.51
C MET A 364 -5.22 23.51 5.14
N LYS A 365 -5.95 24.53 4.66
CA LYS A 365 -5.76 25.91 5.11
C LYS A 365 -6.15 25.97 6.57
N VAL A 366 -5.19 25.72 7.42
CA VAL A 366 -5.34 25.87 8.86
C VAL A 366 -4.95 27.31 9.20
N LYS A 367 -5.81 28.02 9.91
CA LYS A 367 -5.53 29.35 10.47
C LYS A 367 -5.48 29.26 11.98
N ILE A 368 -4.61 30.04 12.58
CA ILE A 368 -4.59 30.20 14.03
C ILE A 368 -4.76 31.67 14.39
N LEU A 369 -5.82 32.00 15.12
CA LEU A 369 -5.95 33.31 15.78
C LEU A 369 -4.98 33.34 16.94
N HIS A 370 -3.84 34.01 16.71
CA HIS A 370 -2.66 33.95 17.54
C HIS A 370 -2.44 35.22 18.34
N ASN A 371 -2.01 35.04 19.59
CA ASN A 371 -1.43 36.14 20.39
C ASN A 371 -0.04 35.71 20.84
N PRO A 372 1.04 36.33 20.32
CA PRO A 372 2.42 35.97 20.67
C PRO A 372 2.76 36.08 22.17
N ARG A 373 2.02 36.93 22.91
CA ARG A 373 2.19 37.11 24.35
C ARG A 373 1.47 36.05 25.19
N CYS A 374 0.60 35.24 24.59
CA CYS A 374 -0.15 34.21 25.28
C CYS A 374 0.58 32.86 25.25
N THR A 375 0.90 32.28 26.42
CA THR A 375 1.58 31.00 26.53
C THR A 375 0.80 29.86 25.84
N LYS A 376 -0.52 29.79 26.03
CA LYS A 376 -1.37 28.77 25.37
C LYS A 376 -1.36 28.91 23.84
N SER A 377 -1.36 30.17 23.35
CA SER A 377 -1.30 30.42 21.92
C SER A 377 0.03 29.96 21.28
N ARG A 378 1.16 30.19 21.98
CA ARG A 378 2.46 29.65 21.53
C ARG A 378 2.54 28.15 21.59
N GLN A 379 1.99 27.51 22.65
CA GLN A 379 1.96 26.07 22.80
C GLN A 379 1.11 25.39 21.69
N THR A 380 -0.04 25.96 21.36
CA THR A 380 -0.90 25.45 20.29
C THR A 380 -0.23 25.61 18.92
N LEU A 381 0.44 26.72 18.64
CA LEU A 381 1.19 26.92 17.41
C LEU A 381 2.31 25.88 17.29
N ALA A 382 3.11 25.69 18.32
CA ALA A 382 4.18 24.69 18.35
C ALA A 382 3.64 23.27 18.15
N LEU A 383 2.48 22.93 18.73
CA LEU A 383 1.83 21.64 18.56
C LEU A 383 1.37 21.42 17.09
N LEU A 384 0.84 22.44 16.43
CA LEU A 384 0.47 22.37 15.01
C LEU A 384 1.70 22.13 14.12
N GLU A 385 2.80 22.84 14.39
CA GLU A 385 4.07 22.70 13.68
C GLU A 385 4.70 21.30 13.90
N GLU A 386 4.66 20.80 15.16
CA GLU A 386 5.11 19.43 15.48
C GLU A 386 4.32 18.34 14.72
N LYS A 387 3.05 18.61 14.46
CA LYS A 387 2.19 17.73 13.66
C LYS A 387 2.33 17.93 12.13
N GLY A 388 3.33 18.70 11.69
CA GLY A 388 3.61 18.92 10.26
C GLY A 388 2.67 19.93 9.59
N THR A 389 1.88 20.68 10.36
CA THR A 389 0.97 21.69 9.83
C THR A 389 1.65 23.08 9.85
N SER A 390 1.60 23.82 8.73
CA SER A 390 2.03 25.21 8.65
C SER A 390 0.82 26.13 8.64
N PRO A 391 0.30 26.57 9.80
CA PRO A 391 -0.91 27.38 9.85
C PRO A 391 -0.65 28.82 9.41
N GLU A 392 -1.65 29.43 8.76
CA GLU A 392 -1.71 30.89 8.58
C GLU A 392 -1.86 31.57 9.96
N ILE A 393 -0.87 32.34 10.37
CA ILE A 393 -0.88 33.02 11.66
C ILE A 393 -1.62 34.35 11.52
N VAL A 394 -2.77 34.48 12.17
CA VAL A 394 -3.56 35.71 12.22
C VAL A 394 -3.38 36.36 13.59
N GLU A 395 -2.56 37.41 13.65
CA GLU A 395 -2.45 38.23 14.85
C GLU A 395 -3.69 39.13 15.01
N TYR A 396 -4.79 38.52 15.43
CA TYR A 396 -6.14 39.13 15.47
C TYR A 396 -6.25 40.38 16.33
N LEU A 397 -5.31 40.64 17.24
CA LEU A 397 -5.24 41.88 17.99
C LEU A 397 -4.69 43.05 17.16
N LYS A 398 -3.96 42.76 16.07
CA LYS A 398 -3.43 43.77 15.12
C LYS A 398 -4.36 43.88 13.90
N THR A 399 -4.97 42.78 13.51
CA THR A 399 -5.90 42.68 12.37
C THR A 399 -7.23 42.14 12.87
N PRO A 400 -8.11 43.03 13.41
CA PRO A 400 -9.40 42.60 13.97
C PRO A 400 -10.28 41.89 12.95
N LEU A 401 -11.05 40.90 13.43
CA LEU A 401 -12.07 40.22 12.63
C LEU A 401 -13.30 41.12 12.50
N THR A 402 -13.92 41.10 11.32
CA THR A 402 -15.23 41.73 11.08
C THR A 402 -16.35 40.95 11.74
N ASP A 403 -17.50 41.58 11.99
CA ASP A 403 -18.72 40.91 12.50
C ASP A 403 -19.09 39.67 11.70
N LYS A 404 -18.99 39.77 10.36
CA LYS A 404 -19.26 38.64 9.44
C LYS A 404 -18.29 37.48 9.67
N GLN A 405 -17.01 37.76 9.89
CA GLN A 405 -15.99 36.75 10.14
C GLN A 405 -16.18 36.10 11.52
N ILE A 406 -16.50 36.89 12.55
CA ILE A 406 -16.79 36.37 13.90
C ILE A 406 -18.03 35.47 13.85
N LYS A 407 -19.09 35.89 13.19
CA LYS A 407 -20.31 35.08 13.03
C LYS A 407 -20.03 33.73 12.33
N ALA A 408 -19.20 33.74 11.28
CA ALA A 408 -18.77 32.52 10.59
C ALA A 408 -17.93 31.62 11.49
N LEU A 409 -17.01 32.19 12.27
CA LEU A 409 -16.15 31.48 13.22
C LEU A 409 -16.96 30.83 14.34
N LEU A 410 -17.92 31.54 14.93
CA LEU A 410 -18.81 31.02 15.97
C LEU A 410 -19.63 29.82 15.46
N LYS A 411 -20.12 29.91 14.23
CA LYS A 411 -20.84 28.79 13.58
C LYS A 411 -19.95 27.55 13.47
N LYS A 412 -18.68 27.68 13.11
CA LYS A 412 -17.70 26.57 13.03
C LYS A 412 -17.33 26.03 14.41
N LEU A 413 -17.24 26.89 15.43
CA LEU A 413 -17.01 26.50 16.81
C LEU A 413 -18.22 25.81 17.45
N GLY A 414 -19.42 26.00 16.92
CA GLY A 414 -20.67 25.55 17.55
C GLY A 414 -20.97 26.27 18.87
N LEU A 415 -20.48 27.51 19.02
CA LEU A 415 -20.57 28.31 20.25
C LEU A 415 -21.33 29.61 20.01
N THR A 416 -21.96 30.12 21.06
CA THR A 416 -22.49 31.49 21.11
C THR A 416 -21.37 32.51 21.25
N ALA A 417 -21.62 33.78 20.96
CA ALA A 417 -20.66 34.85 21.14
C ALA A 417 -20.19 34.92 22.62
N ARG A 418 -21.08 34.78 23.56
CA ARG A 418 -20.78 34.79 25.01
C ARG A 418 -19.83 33.64 25.40
N GLU A 419 -20.03 32.44 24.88
CA GLU A 419 -19.18 31.28 25.18
C GLU A 419 -17.78 31.40 24.55
N ALA A 420 -17.65 32.13 23.43
CA ALA A 420 -16.37 32.43 22.79
C ALA A 420 -15.71 33.72 23.33
N MET A 421 -16.32 34.39 24.29
CA MET A 421 -15.76 35.59 24.91
C MET A 421 -14.97 35.31 26.19
N ARG A 422 -14.00 36.15 26.42
CA ARG A 422 -13.19 36.19 27.65
C ARG A 422 -13.90 37.03 28.71
N THR A 423 -14.82 36.43 29.42
CA THR A 423 -15.66 37.09 30.45
C THR A 423 -14.89 37.66 31.65
N ASN A 424 -13.62 37.18 31.85
CA ASN A 424 -12.73 37.68 32.91
C ASN A 424 -11.96 38.96 32.54
N GLU A 425 -12.04 39.43 31.28
CA GLU A 425 -11.37 40.67 30.88
C GLU A 425 -12.02 41.90 31.54
N LYS A 426 -11.17 42.87 31.88
CA LYS A 426 -11.62 44.12 32.51
C LYS A 426 -12.66 44.81 31.62
N LEU A 427 -12.38 44.84 30.33
CA LEU A 427 -13.25 45.48 29.35
C LEU A 427 -14.66 44.81 29.24
N TYR A 428 -14.76 43.50 29.43
CA TYR A 428 -16.05 42.79 29.46
C TYR A 428 -16.96 43.35 30.56
N LYS A 429 -16.38 43.65 31.73
CA LYS A 429 -17.09 44.23 32.88
C LYS A 429 -17.40 45.73 32.67
N GLU A 430 -16.44 46.48 32.12
CA GLU A 430 -16.61 47.91 31.82
C GLU A 430 -17.74 48.18 30.83
N LEU A 431 -17.90 47.30 29.85
CA LEU A 431 -18.97 47.36 28.83
C LEU A 431 -20.27 46.71 29.30
N SER A 432 -20.37 46.20 30.54
CA SER A 432 -21.55 45.51 31.11
C SER A 432 -22.11 44.39 30.21
N LEU A 433 -21.22 43.68 29.50
CA LEU A 433 -21.63 42.68 28.53
C LEU A 433 -22.27 41.44 29.13
N ALA A 434 -22.19 41.25 30.45
CA ALA A 434 -22.90 40.18 31.18
C ALA A 434 -24.43 40.32 31.07
N GLU A 435 -24.93 41.55 30.93
CA GLU A 435 -26.37 41.89 30.90
C GLU A 435 -26.94 41.98 29.48
N VAL A 436 -26.08 41.72 28.44
CA VAL A 436 -26.45 41.85 27.01
C VAL A 436 -26.84 40.50 26.44
N ASP A 437 -28.12 40.25 26.14
CA ASP A 437 -28.60 39.01 25.55
C ASP A 437 -28.60 39.02 24.04
N ASP A 438 -28.45 40.16 23.38
CA ASP A 438 -28.43 40.29 21.93
C ASP A 438 -27.07 39.81 21.36
N GLU A 439 -27.11 38.72 20.67
CA GLU A 439 -25.95 38.10 20.02
C GLU A 439 -25.24 39.02 19.03
N ALA A 440 -25.99 39.88 18.31
CA ALA A 440 -25.40 40.80 17.35
C ALA A 440 -24.61 41.92 18.06
N VAL A 441 -25.07 42.35 19.22
CA VAL A 441 -24.36 43.33 20.06
C VAL A 441 -23.06 42.73 20.63
N LEU A 442 -23.09 41.46 21.06
CA LEU A 442 -21.91 40.76 21.55
C LEU A 442 -20.88 40.56 20.44
N ILE A 443 -21.30 40.15 19.24
CA ILE A 443 -20.43 40.02 18.06
C ILE A 443 -19.77 41.35 17.72
N LYS A 444 -20.54 42.43 17.71
CA LYS A 444 -20.02 43.78 17.47
C LYS A 444 -18.99 44.19 18.53
N ALA A 445 -19.26 43.90 19.79
CA ALA A 445 -18.31 44.16 20.87
C ALA A 445 -16.99 43.39 20.67
N MET A 446 -17.03 42.14 20.19
CA MET A 446 -15.84 41.30 19.86
C MET A 446 -15.06 41.88 18.66
N SER A 447 -15.72 42.41 17.64
CA SER A 447 -15.04 42.96 16.46
C SER A 447 -14.38 44.31 16.76
N GLU A 448 -15.05 45.15 17.52
CA GLU A 448 -14.50 46.42 17.97
C GLU A 448 -13.39 46.28 19.04
N ASN A 449 -13.47 45.19 19.84
CA ASN A 449 -12.55 44.89 20.91
C ASN A 449 -12.02 43.47 20.86
N PRO A 450 -11.05 43.17 19.99
CA PRO A 450 -10.56 41.80 19.77
C PRO A 450 -10.01 41.11 21.02
N ILE A 451 -9.60 41.83 22.04
CA ILE A 451 -9.15 41.28 23.33
C ILE A 451 -10.21 40.42 24.01
N LEU A 452 -11.51 40.64 23.68
CA LEU A 452 -12.63 39.88 24.20
C LEU A 452 -12.76 38.48 23.58
N ILE A 453 -12.08 38.18 22.46
CA ILE A 453 -12.12 36.90 21.80
C ILE A 453 -11.25 35.89 22.55
N GLU A 454 -11.77 34.65 22.79
CA GLU A 454 -10.96 33.57 23.35
C GLU A 454 -9.80 33.20 22.41
N ARG A 455 -8.73 32.65 22.97
CA ARG A 455 -7.46 32.37 22.25
C ARG A 455 -6.65 31.24 22.86
N PRO A 456 -5.93 30.48 22.01
CA PRO A 456 -5.97 30.51 20.55
C PRO A 456 -7.21 29.84 20.01
N ILE A 457 -7.64 30.25 18.80
CA ILE A 457 -8.62 29.52 18.02
C ILE A 457 -7.93 29.02 16.76
N VAL A 458 -8.08 27.73 16.45
CA VAL A 458 -7.62 27.12 15.22
C VAL A 458 -8.84 26.88 14.35
N GLU A 459 -8.76 27.31 13.09
CA GLU A 459 -9.82 27.25 12.11
C GLU A 459 -9.35 26.48 10.86
N THR A 460 -10.16 25.55 10.40
CA THR A 460 -10.06 24.88 9.11
C THR A 460 -11.17 25.37 8.15
N PRO A 461 -11.21 24.98 6.89
CA PRO A 461 -12.32 25.34 6.00
C PRO A 461 -13.70 24.99 6.56
N ASN A 462 -13.83 23.88 7.30
CA ASN A 462 -15.12 23.35 7.75
C ASN A 462 -15.39 23.54 9.24
N ASP A 463 -14.36 23.51 10.09
CA ASP A 463 -14.47 23.43 11.54
C ASP A 463 -13.53 24.41 12.24
N ALA A 464 -13.73 24.61 13.55
CA ALA A 464 -12.84 25.38 14.40
C ALA A 464 -12.79 24.79 15.82
N ALA A 465 -11.70 25.05 16.56
CA ALA A 465 -11.58 24.66 17.97
C ALA A 465 -10.77 25.70 18.76
N ILE A 466 -11.13 25.86 20.05
CA ILE A 466 -10.37 26.68 21.01
C ILE A 466 -9.25 25.80 21.57
N GLY A 467 -7.98 26.20 21.39
CA GLY A 467 -6.79 25.51 21.89
C GLY A 467 -6.54 25.70 23.39
N ARG A 468 -7.53 25.35 24.19
CA ARG A 468 -7.46 25.35 25.67
C ARG A 468 -8.14 24.13 26.26
N PRO A 469 -7.37 23.08 26.59
CA PRO A 469 -5.90 22.94 26.41
C PRO A 469 -5.48 22.86 24.92
N PRO A 470 -4.17 22.99 24.59
CA PRO A 470 -3.69 22.99 23.20
C PRO A 470 -4.11 21.77 22.39
N GLU A 471 -4.22 20.60 23.02
CA GLU A 471 -4.58 19.32 22.42
C GLU A 471 -6.01 19.29 21.83
N ASN A 472 -6.87 20.20 22.25
CA ASN A 472 -8.24 20.32 21.72
C ASN A 472 -8.30 20.59 20.21
N VAL A 473 -7.20 21.05 19.60
CA VAL A 473 -7.14 21.32 18.15
C VAL A 473 -6.75 20.08 17.33
N LEU A 474 -6.28 19.02 17.97
CA LEU A 474 -5.83 17.81 17.27
C LEU A 474 -6.93 17.12 16.43
N PRO A 475 -8.19 17.04 16.86
CA PRO A 475 -9.26 16.49 16.03
C PRO A 475 -9.45 17.21 14.69
N LEU A 476 -9.10 18.51 14.60
CA LEU A 476 -9.16 19.28 13.37
C LEU A 476 -8.13 18.85 12.32
N LEU A 477 -7.07 18.15 12.74
CA LEU A 477 -5.97 17.69 11.88
C LEU A 477 -6.18 16.25 11.40
N SER A 478 -7.19 15.56 11.95
CA SER A 478 -7.50 14.15 11.69
C SER A 478 -8.65 14.06 10.67
N VAL A 479 -8.38 14.39 9.39
CA VAL A 479 -9.32 14.16 8.28
C VAL A 479 -8.62 13.39 7.18
#